data_7e987aee22595e11d6a8b1da2ec3370a
#
_entry.id   7e987aee22595e11d6a8b1da2ec3370a
#
_cell.length_a   1.000
_cell.length_b   1.000
_cell.length_c   1.000
_cell.angle_alpha   90.00
_cell.angle_beta   90.00
_cell.angle_gamma   90.00
#
_symmetry.space_group_name_H-M   'P 1'
#
loop_
_entity.id
_entity.type
_entity.pdbx_description
1 polymer ?
#
loop_
_entity_poly.entity_id
_entity_poly.type
_entity_poly.pdbx_seq_one_letter_code
_entity_poly.pdbx_strand_id
1 'polypeptide(L)'
;MLSLADGVCRGLTAGNEYELLKTLSALSSSRQDTAALLNMLKTVFRDALAGGEPLSGRKESVKLLQRAFTRKKLLGLFTAAESLYDMALKNANQQLMITKICYTLREAAGR
;
A
#
# COMPACT_ATOMS: atom_id res chain seq x y z
N MET A 1 5.37 8.37 8.30
CA MET A 1 5.25 7.24 7.37
C MET A 1 4.16 6.24 7.75
N LEU A 2 4.06 5.89 9.04
CA LEU A 2 3.05 4.94 9.50
C LEU A 2 1.62 5.43 9.23
N SER A 3 1.37 6.72 9.44
CA SER A 3 0.03 7.28 9.18
C SER A 3 -0.34 7.26 7.70
N LEU A 4 0.64 7.37 6.80
CA LEU A 4 0.40 7.26 5.37
C LEU A 4 0.03 5.83 4.99
N ALA A 5 0.68 4.83 5.57
CA ALA A 5 0.34 3.42 5.34
C ALA A 5 -1.09 3.12 5.79
N ASP A 6 -1.48 3.63 6.96
CA ASP A 6 -2.86 3.49 7.45
C ASP A 6 -3.86 4.17 6.52
N GLY A 7 -3.51 5.36 6.02
CA GLY A 7 -4.36 6.08 5.07
C GLY A 7 -4.53 5.33 3.75
N VAL A 8 -3.47 4.71 3.25
CA VAL A 8 -3.55 3.89 2.03
C VAL A 8 -4.45 2.69 2.26
N CYS A 9 -4.32 2.00 3.38
CA CYS A 9 -5.16 0.85 3.69
C CYS A 9 -6.64 1.26 3.78
N ARG A 10 -6.94 2.38 4.41
CA ARG A 10 -8.32 2.88 4.49
C ARG A 10 -8.87 3.24 3.12
N GLY A 11 -8.05 3.91 2.29
CA GLY A 11 -8.46 4.27 0.94
C GLY A 11 -8.76 3.06 0.07
N LEU A 12 -7.93 2.03 0.17
CA LEU A 12 -8.14 0.79 -0.57
C LEU A 12 -9.40 0.06 -0.13
N THR A 13 -9.62 -0.05 1.17
CA THR A 13 -10.79 -0.78 1.69
C THR A 13 -12.08 -0.05 1.42
N ALA A 14 -12.08 1.28 1.45
CA ALA A 14 -13.25 2.09 1.12
C ALA A 14 -13.53 2.16 -0.38
N GLY A 15 -12.56 1.79 -1.22
CA GLY A 15 -12.71 1.90 -2.67
C GLY A 15 -12.73 3.34 -3.15
N ASN A 16 -12.11 4.26 -2.42
CA ASN A 16 -12.16 5.69 -2.70
C ASN A 16 -10.84 6.15 -3.33
N GLU A 17 -10.87 6.33 -4.65
CA GLU A 17 -9.69 6.75 -5.41
C GLU A 17 -9.18 8.12 -4.97
N TYR A 18 -10.09 9.05 -4.70
CA TYR A 18 -9.72 10.40 -4.30
C TYR A 18 -8.93 10.39 -2.98
N GLU A 19 -9.41 9.66 -1.99
CA GLU A 19 -8.73 9.56 -0.69
C GLU A 19 -7.35 8.90 -0.83
N LEU A 20 -7.27 7.86 -1.65
CA LEU A 20 -6.02 7.16 -1.89
C LEU A 20 -5.01 8.10 -2.57
N LEU A 21 -5.43 8.79 -3.62
CA LEU A 21 -4.56 9.70 -4.35
C LEU A 21 -4.12 10.87 -3.48
N LYS A 22 -5.03 11.41 -2.67
CA LYS A 22 -4.74 12.49 -1.74
C LYS A 22 -3.67 12.08 -0.72
N THR A 23 -3.81 10.87 -0.16
CA THR A 23 -2.84 10.33 0.78
C THR A 23 -1.47 10.17 0.12
N LEU A 24 -1.44 9.62 -1.08
CA LEU A 24 -0.19 9.38 -1.80
C LEU A 24 0.47 10.66 -2.29
N SER A 25 -0.32 11.71 -2.56
CA SER A 25 0.25 12.98 -3.03
C SER A 25 1.17 13.64 -2.01
N ALA A 26 1.04 13.27 -0.73
CA ALA A 26 1.95 13.74 0.32
C ALA A 26 3.39 13.26 0.10
N LEU A 27 3.61 12.27 -0.78
CA LEU A 27 4.93 11.71 -1.08
C LEU A 27 5.63 12.40 -2.25
N SER A 28 5.03 13.44 -2.82
CA SER A 28 5.41 13.96 -4.13
C SER A 28 6.87 14.42 -4.26
N SER A 29 7.58 14.65 -3.16
CA SER A 29 8.92 15.24 -3.20
C SER A 29 10.05 14.27 -2.84
N SER A 30 9.77 13.03 -2.44
CA SER A 30 10.82 12.15 -1.94
C SER A 30 10.70 10.71 -2.41
N ARG A 31 11.72 10.25 -3.14
CA ARG A 31 11.82 8.85 -3.55
C ARG A 31 12.03 7.93 -2.36
N GLN A 32 12.80 8.39 -1.36
CA GLN A 32 13.05 7.60 -0.16
C GLN A 32 11.76 7.36 0.64
N ASP A 33 10.92 8.40 0.74
CA ASP A 33 9.65 8.28 1.43
C ASP A 33 8.70 7.33 0.69
N THR A 34 8.70 7.38 -0.64
CA THR A 34 7.91 6.46 -1.45
C THR A 34 8.34 5.02 -1.22
N ALA A 35 9.64 4.76 -1.27
CA ALA A 35 10.17 3.42 -1.03
C ALA A 35 9.86 2.93 0.40
N ALA A 36 9.99 3.82 1.38
CA ALA A 36 9.69 3.49 2.78
C ALA A 36 8.20 3.14 2.96
N LEU A 37 7.31 3.90 2.33
CA LEU A 37 5.88 3.60 2.37
C LEU A 37 5.58 2.24 1.75
N LEU A 38 6.14 1.95 0.59
CA LEU A 38 5.91 0.68 -0.10
C LEU A 38 6.46 -0.50 0.72
N ASN A 39 7.59 -0.33 1.37
CA ASN A 39 8.13 -1.35 2.26
C ASN A 39 7.20 -1.60 3.45
N MET A 40 6.65 -0.54 4.02
CA MET A 40 5.69 -0.65 5.13
C MET A 40 4.42 -1.35 4.66
N LEU A 41 3.87 -0.98 3.49
CA LEU A 41 2.68 -1.61 2.93
C LEU A 41 2.91 -3.10 2.66
N LYS A 42 4.08 -3.44 2.14
CA LYS A 42 4.45 -4.83 1.90
C LYS A 42 4.40 -5.63 3.20
N THR A 43 4.93 -5.07 4.28
CA THR A 43 4.93 -5.71 5.59
C THR A 43 3.51 -5.86 6.13
N VAL A 44 2.67 -4.83 5.99
CA VAL A 44 1.28 -4.88 6.44
C VAL A 44 0.49 -5.94 5.67
N PHE A 45 0.65 -5.99 4.35
CA PHE A 45 -0.03 -7.00 3.53
C PHE A 45 0.43 -8.42 3.89
N ARG A 46 1.72 -8.59 4.17
CA ARG A 46 2.25 -9.88 4.61
C ARG A 46 1.64 -10.28 5.97
N ASP A 47 1.54 -9.35 6.90
CA ASP A 47 0.92 -9.61 8.21
C ASP A 47 -0.54 -10.03 8.05
N ALA A 48 -1.27 -9.39 7.13
CA ALA A 48 -2.66 -9.76 6.85
C ALA A 48 -2.77 -11.17 6.30
N LEU A 49 -1.81 -11.58 5.47
CA LEU A 49 -1.78 -12.93 4.91
C LEU A 49 -1.40 -13.97 5.96
N ALA A 50 -0.45 -13.65 6.82
CA ALA A 50 0.06 -14.59 7.82
C ALA A 50 -0.95 -14.88 8.93
N GLY A 51 -1.76 -13.90 9.30
CA GLY A 51 -2.80 -14.05 10.31
C GLY A 51 -2.33 -14.16 11.74
N GLY A 52 -1.02 -14.00 11.99
CA GLY A 52 -0.46 -14.05 13.33
C GLY A 52 -0.27 -12.67 13.94
N GLU A 53 0.65 -12.55 14.90
CA GLU A 53 1.00 -11.29 15.51
C GLU A 53 1.64 -10.37 14.48
N PRO A 54 1.13 -9.13 14.28
CA PRO A 54 1.66 -8.26 13.23
C PRO A 54 3.09 -7.79 13.50
N LEU A 55 3.98 -8.06 12.58
CA LEU A 55 5.37 -7.59 12.65
C LEU A 55 5.47 -6.08 12.41
N SER A 56 4.53 -5.54 11.64
CA SER A 56 4.47 -4.11 11.36
C SER A 56 4.01 -3.28 12.56
N GLY A 57 3.35 -3.91 13.53
CA GLY A 57 2.73 -3.22 14.65
C GLY A 57 1.44 -2.49 14.27
N ARG A 58 0.93 -2.66 13.06
CA ARG A 58 -0.25 -1.96 12.55
C ARG A 58 -1.49 -2.85 12.65
N LYS A 59 -1.87 -3.25 13.87
CA LYS A 59 -2.96 -4.20 14.12
C LYS A 59 -4.29 -3.79 13.50
N GLU A 60 -4.64 -2.51 13.58
CA GLU A 60 -5.91 -2.03 13.03
C GLU A 60 -5.95 -2.13 11.52
N SER A 61 -4.88 -1.72 10.84
CA SER A 61 -4.79 -1.83 9.39
C SER A 61 -4.83 -3.28 8.94
N VAL A 62 -4.13 -4.16 9.64
CA VAL A 62 -4.12 -5.60 9.33
C VAL A 62 -5.54 -6.17 9.44
N LYS A 63 -6.25 -5.86 10.53
CA LYS A 63 -7.63 -6.33 10.70
C LYS A 63 -8.55 -5.78 9.63
N LEU A 64 -8.42 -4.51 9.27
CA LEU A 64 -9.21 -3.89 8.23
C LEU A 64 -9.03 -4.60 6.89
N LEU A 65 -7.79 -4.89 6.52
CA LEU A 65 -7.48 -5.60 5.29
C LEU A 65 -8.03 -7.02 5.29
N GLN A 66 -7.92 -7.72 6.42
CA GLN A 66 -8.44 -9.09 6.54
C GLN A 66 -9.94 -9.16 6.39
N ARG A 67 -10.66 -8.13 6.84
CA ARG A 67 -12.12 -8.07 6.70
C ARG A 67 -12.54 -7.71 5.27
N ALA A 68 -11.79 -6.83 4.63
CA ALA A 68 -12.19 -6.25 3.34
C ALA A 68 -11.81 -7.11 2.15
N PHE A 69 -10.74 -7.90 2.26
CA PHE A 69 -10.16 -8.60 1.12
C PHE A 69 -10.00 -10.09 1.39
N THR A 70 -10.15 -10.88 0.32
CA THR A 70 -9.86 -12.31 0.35
C THR A 70 -8.35 -12.52 0.41
N ARG A 71 -7.94 -13.73 0.79
CA ARG A 71 -6.52 -14.10 0.80
C ARG A 71 -5.88 -13.91 -0.57
N LYS A 72 -6.60 -14.25 -1.64
CA LYS A 72 -6.11 -14.08 -3.01
C LYS A 72 -5.82 -12.61 -3.33
N LYS A 73 -6.73 -11.71 -2.93
CA LYS A 73 -6.53 -10.27 -3.14
C LYS A 73 -5.39 -9.73 -2.31
N LEU A 74 -5.24 -10.19 -1.06
CA LEU A 74 -4.12 -9.80 -0.21
C LEU A 74 -2.79 -10.21 -0.81
N LEU A 75 -2.72 -11.42 -1.38
CA LEU A 75 -1.51 -11.87 -2.06
C LEU A 75 -1.20 -10.99 -3.27
N GLY A 76 -2.22 -10.61 -4.03
CA GLY A 76 -2.07 -9.68 -5.14
C GLY A 76 -1.55 -8.33 -4.70
N LEU A 77 -2.08 -7.80 -3.61
CA LEU A 77 -1.62 -6.53 -3.03
C LEU A 77 -0.17 -6.63 -2.57
N PHE A 78 0.21 -7.71 -1.91
CA PHE A 78 1.59 -7.93 -1.47
C PHE A 78 2.54 -7.97 -2.67
N THR A 79 2.20 -8.74 -3.70
CA THR A 79 3.01 -8.85 -4.92
C THR A 79 3.13 -7.50 -5.63
N ALA A 80 2.02 -6.76 -5.70
CA ALA A 80 2.02 -5.43 -6.30
C ALA A 80 2.92 -4.46 -5.53
N ALA A 81 2.86 -4.48 -4.20
CA ALA A 81 3.69 -3.61 -3.37
C ALA A 81 5.17 -3.94 -3.53
N GLU A 82 5.51 -5.22 -3.64
CA GLU A 82 6.88 -5.67 -3.85
C GLU A 82 7.44 -5.17 -5.18
N SER A 83 6.65 -5.31 -6.26
CA SER A 83 7.02 -4.82 -7.59
C SER A 83 7.17 -3.31 -7.61
N LEU A 84 6.25 -2.60 -6.98
CA LEU A 84 6.29 -1.14 -6.91
C LEU A 84 7.49 -0.65 -6.10
N TYR A 85 7.88 -1.37 -5.06
CA TYR A 85 9.05 -1.03 -4.26
C TYR A 85 10.31 -1.08 -5.13
N ASP A 86 10.48 -2.15 -5.91
CA ASP A 86 11.62 -2.26 -6.83
C ASP A 86 11.63 -1.12 -7.84
N MET A 87 10.46 -0.78 -8.39
CA MET A 87 10.36 0.34 -9.33
C MET A 87 10.70 1.68 -8.69
N ALA A 88 10.27 1.90 -7.46
CA ALA A 88 10.55 3.13 -6.74
C ALA A 88 12.03 3.35 -6.52
N LEU A 89 12.79 2.28 -6.30
CA LEU A 89 14.24 2.37 -6.12
C LEU A 89 14.96 2.74 -7.42
N LYS A 90 14.38 2.43 -8.57
CA LYS A 90 15.01 2.64 -9.89
C LYS A 90 14.49 3.86 -10.62
N ASN A 91 13.27 4.30 -10.31
CA ASN A 91 12.59 5.34 -11.08
C ASN A 91 12.82 6.72 -10.47
N ALA A 92 13.20 7.69 -11.31
CA ALA A 92 13.47 9.05 -10.89
C ALA A 92 12.22 9.94 -10.89
N ASN A 93 11.13 9.55 -11.56
CA ASN A 93 9.95 10.38 -11.70
C ASN A 93 8.91 10.06 -10.62
N GLN A 94 8.86 10.91 -9.58
CA GLN A 94 7.98 10.72 -8.43
C GLN A 94 6.50 10.83 -8.78
N GLN A 95 6.12 11.75 -9.65
CA GLN A 95 4.71 11.93 -9.99
C GLN A 95 4.15 10.72 -10.73
N LEU A 96 4.93 10.16 -11.66
CA LEU A 96 4.54 8.94 -12.34
C LEU A 96 4.45 7.76 -11.39
N MET A 97 5.36 7.69 -10.41
CA MET A 97 5.33 6.64 -9.40
C MET A 97 4.06 6.71 -8.56
N ILE A 98 3.66 7.89 -8.10
CA ILE A 98 2.46 8.06 -7.29
C ILE A 98 1.22 7.60 -8.05
N THR A 99 1.08 8.01 -9.30
CA THR A 99 -0.04 7.60 -10.16
C THR A 99 -0.03 6.08 -10.35
N LYS A 100 1.13 5.51 -10.60
CA LYS A 100 1.27 4.07 -10.81
C LYS A 100 0.95 3.27 -9.54
N ILE A 101 1.38 3.76 -8.38
CA ILE A 101 1.06 3.12 -7.10
C ILE A 101 -0.45 3.09 -6.90
N CYS A 102 -1.12 4.23 -7.08
CA CYS A 102 -2.56 4.33 -6.92
C CYS A 102 -3.29 3.34 -7.83
N TYR A 103 -2.96 3.36 -9.11
CA TYR A 103 -3.59 2.49 -10.12
C TYR A 103 -3.34 1.01 -9.80
N THR A 104 -2.08 0.65 -9.57
CA THR A 104 -1.69 -0.75 -9.38
C THR A 104 -2.32 -1.35 -8.13
N LEU A 105 -2.33 -0.61 -7.03
CA LEU A 105 -2.93 -1.10 -5.78
C LEU A 105 -4.44 -1.23 -5.91
N ARG A 106 -5.10 -0.28 -6.56
CA ARG A 106 -6.54 -0.37 -6.78
C ARG A 106 -6.91 -1.56 -7.65
N GLU A 107 -6.14 -1.80 -8.70
CA GLU A 107 -6.36 -2.94 -9.59
C GLU A 107 -6.18 -4.26 -8.82
N ALA A 108 -5.13 -4.38 -8.02
CA ALA A 108 -4.89 -5.58 -7.23
C ALA A 108 -5.99 -5.81 -6.18
N ALA A 109 -6.55 -4.73 -5.64
CA ALA A 109 -7.64 -4.81 -4.67
C ALA A 109 -9.00 -5.08 -5.32
N GLY A 110 -9.10 -4.94 -6.64
CA GLY A 110 -10.36 -5.10 -7.34
C GLY A 110 -11.30 -3.91 -7.16
N ARG A 111 -10.73 -2.75 -6.89
CA ARG A 111 -11.50 -1.51 -6.68
C ARG A 111 -11.26 -0.55 -7.86
#